data_4b32805308e11b373571460d39ca202e
#
_entry.id   4b32805308e11b373571460d39ca202e
#
_cell.length_a   1.000
_cell.length_b   1.000
_cell.length_c   1.000
_cell.angle_alpha   90.00
_cell.angle_beta   90.00
_cell.angle_gamma   90.00
#
_symmetry.space_group_name_H-M   'P 1'
#
loop_
_entity.id
_entity.type
_entity.pdbx_description
1 polymer ?
#
loop_
_entity_poly.entity_id
_entity_poly.type
_entity_poly.pdbx_seq_one_letter_code
_entity_poly.pdbx_strand_id
1 'polypeptide(L)'
;MEDLELVKIQIIDFVKDCGHQRSLELLDLLSQGKMLRSKLILKIAGRTDISIKLCAIVEMIQSASLLHDDVIDEADTRRGQPSINAIFDNKTSIMFGDILYSKAFSELTLMDKDVAYTIASSVTKLSIGELDDVELSNSFNTSYDSYFNMIYNKTASLIESSAKAAAIVANKDKEAFALYGKNLGLAFQMIDDILDITQTSEQLGKPAMLDFVEGKVTIPYLYLYERIEDKDKLKSMFKQQLTTQQQEWIKEEMIKHNVLIDCISQAQKLGLEAIEAIKDDDCDDLKNIMDQMINRNF
;
A
#
# COMPACT_ATOMS: atom_id res chain seq x y z
N MET A 1 -5.42 19.63 7.48
CA MET A 1 -6.80 19.09 7.33
C MET A 1 -7.53 19.74 6.15
N GLU A 2 -7.43 21.06 6.01
CA GLU A 2 -8.08 21.82 4.94
C GLU A 2 -7.68 21.36 3.52
N ASP A 3 -6.39 21.07 3.29
CA ASP A 3 -5.89 20.66 1.97
C ASP A 3 -6.43 19.30 1.52
N LEU A 4 -6.59 18.34 2.44
CA LEU A 4 -7.15 17.03 2.11
C LEU A 4 -8.65 17.10 1.79
N GLU A 5 -9.38 18.07 2.35
CA GLU A 5 -10.77 18.31 1.97
C GLU A 5 -10.87 18.83 0.53
N LEU A 6 -9.93 19.68 0.09
CA LEU A 6 -9.86 20.10 -1.30
C LEU A 6 -9.60 18.93 -2.25
N VAL A 7 -8.76 17.97 -1.86
CA VAL A 7 -8.54 16.75 -2.64
C VAL A 7 -9.83 15.94 -2.76
N LYS A 8 -10.59 15.79 -1.67
CA LYS A 8 -11.89 15.07 -1.70
C LYS A 8 -12.90 15.77 -2.61
N ILE A 9 -13.00 17.09 -2.52
CA ILE A 9 -13.87 17.89 -3.42
C ILE A 9 -13.45 17.66 -4.87
N GLN A 10 -12.15 17.66 -5.16
CA GLN A 10 -11.65 17.43 -6.51
C GLN A 10 -11.98 16.01 -7.03
N ILE A 11 -11.91 14.99 -6.17
CA ILE A 11 -12.33 13.61 -6.52
C ILE A 11 -13.82 13.59 -6.86
N ILE A 12 -14.66 14.22 -6.02
CA ILE A 12 -16.11 14.30 -6.25
C ILE A 12 -16.39 15.01 -7.57
N ASP A 13 -15.69 16.09 -7.87
CA ASP A 13 -15.88 16.83 -9.12
C ASP A 13 -15.47 15.99 -10.33
N PHE A 14 -14.36 15.26 -10.28
CA PHE A 14 -13.96 14.33 -11.33
C PHE A 14 -14.99 13.21 -11.57
N VAL A 15 -15.58 12.66 -10.51
CA VAL A 15 -16.62 11.62 -10.66
C VAL A 15 -17.94 12.22 -11.15
N LYS A 16 -18.29 13.44 -10.76
CA LYS A 16 -19.47 14.18 -11.31
C LYS A 16 -19.35 14.39 -12.82
N ASP A 17 -18.15 14.71 -13.31
CA ASP A 17 -17.90 14.90 -14.75
C ASP A 17 -18.15 13.64 -15.58
N CYS A 18 -18.19 12.46 -14.96
CA CYS A 18 -18.59 11.22 -15.64
C CYS A 18 -20.09 11.21 -16.01
N GLY A 19 -20.90 12.11 -15.45
CA GLY A 19 -22.33 12.21 -15.73
C GLY A 19 -23.16 11.01 -15.26
N HIS A 20 -22.66 10.21 -14.31
CA HIS A 20 -23.30 8.99 -13.85
C HIS A 20 -23.58 9.02 -12.34
N GLN A 21 -24.86 9.24 -11.97
CA GLN A 21 -25.31 9.43 -10.59
C GLN A 21 -24.91 8.24 -9.68
N ARG A 22 -25.02 7.02 -10.20
CA ARG A 22 -24.67 5.81 -9.43
C ARG A 22 -23.21 5.78 -9.00
N SER A 23 -22.28 6.31 -9.81
CA SER A 23 -20.86 6.40 -9.44
C SER A 23 -20.61 7.32 -8.25
N LEU A 24 -21.39 8.39 -8.09
CA LEU A 24 -21.33 9.28 -6.93
C LEU A 24 -21.82 8.57 -5.65
N GLU A 25 -22.93 7.83 -5.76
CA GLU A 25 -23.45 7.04 -4.64
C GLU A 25 -22.44 5.97 -4.18
N LEU A 26 -21.75 5.31 -5.11
CA LEU A 26 -20.71 4.35 -4.80
C LEU A 26 -19.48 5.01 -4.19
N LEU A 27 -19.10 6.22 -4.65
CA LEU A 27 -17.98 6.97 -4.08
C LEU A 27 -18.21 7.32 -2.61
N ASP A 28 -19.44 7.69 -2.23
CA ASP A 28 -19.82 8.03 -0.86
C ASP A 28 -19.72 6.83 0.10
N LEU A 29 -19.79 5.60 -0.44
CA LEU A 29 -19.65 4.36 0.35
C LEU A 29 -18.20 3.92 0.55
N LEU A 30 -17.24 4.50 -0.19
CA LEU A 30 -15.84 4.12 -0.04
C LEU A 30 -15.28 4.53 1.33
N SER A 31 -14.68 3.57 2.02
CA SER A 31 -13.99 3.84 3.28
C SER A 31 -12.79 4.76 3.04
N GLN A 32 -12.78 5.91 3.71
CA GLN A 32 -11.69 6.88 3.57
C GLN A 32 -10.41 6.37 4.24
N GLY A 33 -9.29 6.41 3.49
CA GLY A 33 -7.96 6.10 4.01
C GLY A 33 -7.30 7.30 4.69
N LYS A 34 -6.07 7.07 5.16
CA LYS A 34 -5.23 8.12 5.74
C LYS A 34 -4.69 9.11 4.70
N MET A 35 -4.96 8.89 3.40
CA MET A 35 -4.51 9.70 2.26
C MET A 35 -2.99 9.98 2.31
N LEU A 36 -2.20 8.92 2.55
CA LEU A 36 -0.75 9.05 2.71
C LEU A 36 -0.09 9.62 1.44
N ARG A 37 -0.53 9.17 0.27
CA ARG A 37 0.02 9.61 -1.03
C ARG A 37 -0.28 11.09 -1.27
N SER A 38 -1.48 11.54 -0.96
CA SER A 38 -1.84 12.95 -1.03
C SER A 38 -1.03 13.80 -0.05
N LYS A 39 -0.85 13.35 1.20
CA LYS A 39 0.00 14.04 2.16
C LYS A 39 1.43 14.18 1.64
N LEU A 40 1.97 13.11 1.06
CA LEU A 40 3.29 13.10 0.47
C LEU A 40 3.42 14.10 -0.69
N ILE A 41 2.49 14.07 -1.63
CA ILE A 41 2.46 14.99 -2.78
C ILE A 41 2.41 16.44 -2.29
N LEU A 42 1.53 16.76 -1.35
CA LEU A 42 1.36 18.12 -0.83
C LEU A 42 2.58 18.61 -0.06
N LYS A 43 3.29 17.71 0.64
CA LYS A 43 4.54 18.08 1.35
C LYS A 43 5.71 18.32 0.39
N ILE A 44 5.76 17.64 -0.73
CA ILE A 44 6.80 17.80 -1.76
C ILE A 44 6.51 19.00 -2.67
N ALA A 45 5.29 19.07 -3.21
CA ALA A 45 4.91 20.05 -4.24
C ALA A 45 4.25 21.33 -3.69
N GLY A 46 3.90 21.35 -2.40
CA GLY A 46 3.09 22.42 -1.85
C GLY A 46 1.63 22.36 -2.33
N ARG A 47 0.81 23.31 -1.83
CA ARG A 47 -0.59 23.45 -2.19
C ARG A 47 -0.73 24.29 -3.45
N THR A 48 -1.06 23.68 -4.57
CA THR A 48 -1.40 24.30 -5.85
C THR A 48 -2.56 23.56 -6.48
N ASP A 49 -3.25 24.18 -7.48
CA ASP A 49 -4.31 23.49 -8.22
C ASP A 49 -3.81 22.22 -8.91
N ILE A 50 -2.56 22.23 -9.38
CA ILE A 50 -1.93 21.07 -10.04
C ILE A 50 -1.69 19.96 -9.02
N SER A 51 -1.15 20.28 -7.83
CA SER A 51 -0.89 19.28 -6.80
C SER A 51 -2.17 18.68 -6.21
N ILE A 52 -3.25 19.48 -6.07
CA ILE A 52 -4.57 18.99 -5.65
C ILE A 52 -5.14 18.02 -6.69
N LYS A 53 -5.08 18.35 -7.98
CA LYS A 53 -5.50 17.44 -9.06
C LYS A 53 -4.67 16.16 -9.08
N LEU A 54 -3.34 16.25 -8.93
CA LEU A 54 -2.46 15.09 -8.85
C LEU A 54 -2.83 14.20 -7.66
N CYS A 55 -3.10 14.79 -6.49
CA CYS A 55 -3.59 14.04 -5.33
C CYS A 55 -4.90 13.30 -5.63
N ALA A 56 -5.88 13.99 -6.22
CA ALA A 56 -7.17 13.38 -6.56
C ALA A 56 -7.01 12.20 -7.53
N ILE A 57 -6.18 12.35 -8.56
CA ILE A 57 -5.86 11.29 -9.52
C ILE A 57 -5.25 10.07 -8.82
N VAL A 58 -4.26 10.29 -7.96
CA VAL A 58 -3.57 9.21 -7.24
C VAL A 58 -4.49 8.50 -6.25
N GLU A 59 -5.35 9.23 -5.54
CA GLU A 59 -6.32 8.62 -4.62
C GLU A 59 -7.43 7.85 -5.38
N MET A 60 -7.84 8.30 -6.57
CA MET A 60 -8.76 7.54 -7.44
C MET A 60 -8.11 6.24 -7.92
N ILE A 61 -6.85 6.27 -8.35
CA ILE A 61 -6.07 5.09 -8.72
C ILE A 61 -5.98 4.12 -7.53
N GLN A 62 -5.64 4.64 -6.34
CA GLN A 62 -5.58 3.81 -5.13
C GLN A 62 -6.95 3.21 -4.76
N SER A 63 -8.03 3.98 -4.91
CA SER A 63 -9.37 3.47 -4.62
C SER A 63 -9.80 2.41 -5.62
N ALA A 64 -9.45 2.57 -6.89
CA ALA A 64 -9.71 1.58 -7.93
C ALA A 64 -8.96 0.27 -7.67
N SER A 65 -7.66 0.34 -7.30
CA SER A 65 -6.90 -0.87 -6.96
C SER A 65 -7.54 -1.61 -5.79
N LEU A 66 -7.94 -0.90 -4.73
CA LEU A 66 -8.56 -1.51 -3.56
C LEU A 66 -9.93 -2.16 -3.87
N LEU A 67 -10.69 -1.60 -4.82
CA LEU A 67 -11.95 -2.21 -5.28
C LEU A 67 -11.72 -3.52 -6.01
N HIS A 68 -10.64 -3.62 -6.79
CA HIS A 68 -10.24 -4.85 -7.46
C HIS A 68 -9.65 -5.86 -6.48
N ASP A 69 -8.77 -5.42 -5.56
CA ASP A 69 -8.20 -6.26 -4.50
C ASP A 69 -9.30 -6.91 -3.65
N ASP A 70 -10.34 -6.14 -3.24
CA ASP A 70 -11.46 -6.69 -2.45
C ASP A 70 -12.18 -7.83 -3.16
N VAL A 71 -12.25 -7.80 -4.50
CA VAL A 71 -12.83 -8.90 -5.29
C VAL A 71 -11.87 -10.07 -5.40
N ILE A 72 -10.58 -9.83 -5.59
CA ILE A 72 -9.54 -10.85 -5.72
C ILE A 72 -9.36 -11.62 -4.41
N ASP A 73 -9.30 -10.89 -3.28
CA ASP A 73 -9.15 -11.44 -1.93
C ASP A 73 -10.49 -11.97 -1.35
N GLU A 74 -11.61 -11.86 -2.09
CA GLU A 74 -12.97 -12.20 -1.59
C GLU A 74 -13.29 -11.50 -0.26
N ALA A 75 -12.85 -10.27 -0.09
CA ALA A 75 -12.93 -9.53 1.17
C ALA A 75 -14.33 -8.97 1.40
N ASP A 76 -14.96 -9.35 2.52
CA ASP A 76 -16.28 -8.83 2.94
C ASP A 76 -16.20 -7.44 3.56
N THR A 77 -15.05 -7.07 4.10
CA THR A 77 -14.88 -5.80 4.82
C THR A 77 -13.55 -5.13 4.47
N ARG A 78 -13.58 -3.80 4.45
CA ARG A 78 -12.40 -2.94 4.34
C ARG A 78 -12.43 -1.84 5.41
N ARG A 79 -11.40 -1.78 6.26
CA ARG A 79 -11.30 -0.79 7.37
C ARG A 79 -12.50 -0.82 8.30
N GLY A 80 -13.01 -2.01 8.58
CA GLY A 80 -14.16 -2.19 9.47
C GLY A 80 -15.52 -1.78 8.88
N GLN A 81 -15.58 -1.47 7.59
CA GLN A 81 -16.81 -1.22 6.85
C GLN A 81 -17.02 -2.32 5.79
N PRO A 82 -18.26 -2.66 5.43
CA PRO A 82 -18.50 -3.59 4.34
C PRO A 82 -17.87 -3.09 3.03
N SER A 83 -17.23 -3.98 2.27
CA SER A 83 -16.69 -3.71 0.95
C SER A 83 -17.79 -3.54 -0.11
N ILE A 84 -17.50 -2.90 -1.25
CA ILE A 84 -18.48 -2.71 -2.33
C ILE A 84 -18.96 -4.04 -2.92
N ASN A 85 -18.07 -5.03 -3.08
CA ASN A 85 -18.44 -6.37 -3.54
C ASN A 85 -19.36 -7.09 -2.54
N ALA A 86 -19.20 -6.90 -1.24
CA ALA A 86 -20.09 -7.46 -0.21
C ALA A 86 -21.45 -6.74 -0.13
N ILE A 87 -21.49 -5.42 -0.32
CA ILE A 87 -22.75 -4.65 -0.32
C ILE A 87 -23.59 -4.96 -1.57
N PHE A 88 -22.94 -5.07 -2.72
CA PHE A 88 -23.61 -5.25 -4.02
C PHE A 88 -23.21 -6.59 -4.66
N ASP A 89 -22.14 -6.58 -5.46
CA ASP A 89 -21.55 -7.73 -6.12
C ASP A 89 -20.17 -7.41 -6.71
N ASN A 90 -19.44 -8.46 -7.12
CA ASN A 90 -18.12 -8.34 -7.75
C ASN A 90 -18.14 -7.49 -9.02
N LYS A 91 -19.23 -7.57 -9.82
CA LYS A 91 -19.33 -6.80 -11.08
C LYS A 91 -19.42 -5.31 -10.82
N THR A 92 -20.16 -4.91 -9.78
CA THR A 92 -20.26 -3.51 -9.35
C THR A 92 -18.91 -2.99 -8.89
N SER A 93 -18.16 -3.76 -8.07
CA SER A 93 -16.83 -3.38 -7.59
C SER A 93 -15.84 -3.22 -8.75
N ILE A 94 -15.76 -4.20 -9.65
CA ILE A 94 -14.86 -4.17 -10.82
C ILE A 94 -15.19 -2.96 -11.70
N MET A 95 -16.45 -2.77 -12.10
CA MET A 95 -16.84 -1.69 -13.02
C MET A 95 -16.66 -0.31 -12.39
N PHE A 96 -16.86 -0.18 -11.07
CA PHE A 96 -16.59 1.09 -10.41
C PHE A 96 -15.07 1.37 -10.33
N GLY A 97 -14.25 0.35 -10.08
CA GLY A 97 -12.79 0.45 -10.19
C GLY A 97 -12.34 0.92 -11.58
N ASP A 98 -12.90 0.34 -12.64
CA ASP A 98 -12.61 0.73 -14.03
C ASP A 98 -13.02 2.18 -14.33
N ILE A 99 -14.16 2.65 -13.79
CA ILE A 99 -14.58 4.06 -13.92
C ILE A 99 -13.55 4.98 -13.27
N LEU A 100 -13.12 4.67 -12.04
CA LEU A 100 -12.12 5.48 -11.33
C LEU A 100 -10.78 5.49 -12.06
N TYR A 101 -10.28 4.33 -12.52
CA TYR A 101 -9.05 4.25 -13.33
C TYR A 101 -9.15 5.06 -14.61
N SER A 102 -10.22 4.85 -15.39
CA SER A 102 -10.42 5.51 -16.68
C SER A 102 -10.51 7.02 -16.52
N LYS A 103 -11.24 7.52 -15.50
CA LYS A 103 -11.33 8.94 -15.22
C LYS A 103 -9.98 9.51 -14.77
N ALA A 104 -9.25 8.82 -13.89
CA ALA A 104 -7.92 9.23 -13.47
C ALA A 104 -6.96 9.32 -14.66
N PHE A 105 -6.95 8.34 -15.57
CA PHE A 105 -6.14 8.39 -16.79
C PHE A 105 -6.55 9.52 -17.73
N SER A 106 -7.86 9.81 -17.86
CA SER A 106 -8.34 10.94 -18.64
C SER A 106 -7.78 12.26 -18.09
N GLU A 107 -7.82 12.48 -16.77
CA GLU A 107 -7.25 13.66 -16.12
C GLU A 107 -5.71 13.73 -16.24
N LEU A 108 -5.02 12.60 -16.21
CA LEU A 108 -3.56 12.54 -16.43
C LEU A 108 -3.16 13.05 -17.81
N THR A 109 -3.98 12.87 -18.84
CA THR A 109 -3.68 13.40 -20.19
C THR A 109 -3.62 14.93 -20.27
N LEU A 110 -4.16 15.60 -19.27
CA LEU A 110 -4.15 17.07 -19.15
C LEU A 110 -2.99 17.59 -18.31
N MET A 111 -2.16 16.70 -17.76
CA MET A 111 -0.98 17.04 -16.97
C MET A 111 0.30 17.04 -17.83
N ASP A 112 1.40 17.47 -17.23
CA ASP A 112 2.73 17.31 -17.84
C ASP A 112 2.97 15.85 -18.24
N LYS A 113 3.57 15.61 -19.41
CA LYS A 113 3.77 14.26 -19.96
C LYS A 113 4.61 13.37 -19.06
N ASP A 114 5.61 13.93 -18.36
CA ASP A 114 6.50 13.15 -17.49
C ASP A 114 5.77 12.78 -16.20
N VAL A 115 4.88 13.66 -15.69
CA VAL A 115 3.96 13.36 -14.58
C VAL A 115 2.99 12.25 -15.00
N ALA A 116 2.33 12.42 -16.14
CA ALA A 116 1.36 11.45 -16.65
C ALA A 116 1.99 10.07 -16.87
N TYR A 117 3.15 10.01 -17.51
CA TYR A 117 3.88 8.77 -17.73
C TYR A 117 4.31 8.10 -16.42
N THR A 118 4.82 8.89 -15.47
CA THR A 118 5.26 8.40 -14.15
C THR A 118 4.12 7.71 -13.41
N ILE A 119 2.95 8.36 -13.33
CA ILE A 119 1.79 7.79 -12.63
C ILE A 119 1.19 6.60 -13.41
N ALA A 120 0.96 6.74 -14.72
CA ALA A 120 0.38 5.65 -15.52
C ALA A 120 1.23 4.38 -15.50
N SER A 121 2.57 4.53 -15.56
CA SER A 121 3.51 3.39 -15.47
C SER A 121 3.43 2.66 -14.13
N SER A 122 3.13 3.37 -13.03
CA SER A 122 2.99 2.74 -11.71
C SER A 122 1.73 1.87 -11.61
N VAL A 123 0.67 2.19 -12.35
CA VAL A 123 -0.55 1.36 -12.38
C VAL A 123 -0.28 0.01 -13.03
N THR A 124 0.55 -0.03 -14.09
CA THR A 124 1.00 -1.31 -14.66
C THR A 124 1.77 -2.14 -13.63
N LYS A 125 2.69 -1.52 -12.88
CA LYS A 125 3.42 -2.20 -11.79
C LYS A 125 2.47 -2.70 -10.70
N LEU A 126 1.49 -1.87 -10.29
CA LEU A 126 0.44 -2.25 -9.32
C LEU A 126 -0.25 -3.55 -9.74
N SER A 127 -0.72 -3.61 -11.00
CA SER A 127 -1.41 -4.79 -11.53
C SER A 127 -0.49 -6.02 -11.62
N ILE A 128 0.80 -5.83 -11.97
CA ILE A 128 1.80 -6.91 -11.95
C ILE A 128 2.02 -7.39 -10.51
N GLY A 129 2.16 -6.47 -9.55
CA GLY A 129 2.34 -6.81 -8.14
C GLY A 129 1.16 -7.58 -7.55
N GLU A 130 -0.07 -7.25 -7.96
CA GLU A 130 -1.26 -8.01 -7.57
C GLU A 130 -1.25 -9.42 -8.16
N LEU A 131 -0.89 -9.55 -9.44
CA LEU A 131 -0.76 -10.86 -10.09
C LEU A 131 0.34 -11.70 -9.43
N ASP A 132 1.49 -11.10 -9.12
CA ASP A 132 2.59 -11.76 -8.40
C ASP A 132 2.14 -12.24 -7.01
N ASP A 133 1.35 -11.43 -6.26
CA ASP A 133 0.82 -11.81 -4.94
C ASP A 133 -0.10 -13.03 -5.02
N VAL A 134 -1.01 -13.04 -6.00
CA VAL A 134 -1.89 -14.19 -6.28
C VAL A 134 -1.06 -15.43 -6.64
N GLU A 135 -0.02 -15.31 -7.48
CA GLU A 135 0.84 -16.43 -7.86
C GLU A 135 1.66 -16.95 -6.68
N LEU A 136 2.26 -16.06 -5.90
CA LEU A 136 3.07 -16.42 -4.73
C LEU A 136 2.23 -17.08 -3.64
N SER A 137 0.95 -16.74 -3.53
CA SER A 137 0.04 -17.36 -2.57
C SER A 137 -0.27 -18.84 -2.86
N ASN A 138 0.04 -19.36 -4.05
CA ASN A 138 -0.25 -20.75 -4.42
C ASN A 138 0.68 -21.78 -3.75
N SER A 139 1.85 -21.35 -3.29
CA SER A 139 2.83 -22.22 -2.65
C SER A 139 3.65 -21.47 -1.60
N PHE A 140 4.26 -22.20 -0.65
CA PHE A 140 5.11 -21.57 0.35
C PHE A 140 6.32 -20.92 -0.31
N ASN A 141 6.32 -19.60 -0.43
CA ASN A 141 7.42 -18.83 -1.00
C ASN A 141 8.65 -18.87 -0.09
N THR A 142 9.84 -19.08 -0.67
CA THR A 142 11.14 -19.04 0.03
C THR A 142 12.10 -18.02 -0.56
N SER A 143 11.65 -17.24 -1.54
CA SER A 143 12.47 -16.27 -2.27
C SER A 143 12.25 -14.86 -1.74
N TYR A 144 13.31 -14.26 -1.21
CA TYR A 144 13.31 -12.84 -0.84
C TYR A 144 13.09 -11.94 -2.05
N ASP A 145 13.73 -12.24 -3.19
CA ASP A 145 13.60 -11.43 -4.39
C ASP A 145 12.16 -11.39 -4.89
N SER A 146 11.47 -12.54 -4.89
CA SER A 146 10.06 -12.60 -5.28
C SER A 146 9.18 -11.76 -4.34
N TYR A 147 9.39 -11.88 -3.02
CA TYR A 147 8.67 -11.08 -2.04
C TYR A 147 8.93 -9.58 -2.23
N PHE A 148 10.21 -9.15 -2.33
CA PHE A 148 10.54 -7.74 -2.48
C PHE A 148 10.04 -7.15 -3.80
N ASN A 149 10.08 -7.91 -4.90
CA ASN A 149 9.51 -7.48 -6.18
C ASN A 149 7.99 -7.33 -6.10
N MET A 150 7.31 -8.26 -5.46
CA MET A 150 5.86 -8.20 -5.27
C MET A 150 5.47 -6.97 -4.45
N ILE A 151 6.03 -6.74 -3.25
CA ILE A 151 5.67 -5.59 -2.41
C ILE A 151 6.10 -4.26 -3.03
N TYR A 152 7.20 -4.25 -3.81
CA TYR A 152 7.56 -3.07 -4.58
C TYR A 152 6.49 -2.75 -5.62
N ASN A 153 6.09 -3.72 -6.43
CA ASN A 153 5.10 -3.52 -7.46
C ASN A 153 3.72 -3.20 -6.88
N LYS A 154 3.22 -4.00 -5.94
CA LYS A 154 1.87 -3.90 -5.34
C LYS A 154 1.70 -2.64 -4.48
N THR A 155 2.74 -2.21 -3.76
CA THR A 155 2.61 -1.14 -2.76
C THR A 155 3.54 0.05 -3.01
N ALA A 156 4.86 -0.19 -3.13
CA ALA A 156 5.84 0.89 -3.15
C ALA A 156 5.83 1.70 -4.46
N SER A 157 5.50 1.09 -5.59
CA SER A 157 5.57 1.72 -6.91
C SER A 157 4.67 2.96 -7.05
N LEU A 158 3.47 2.94 -6.49
CA LEU A 158 2.57 4.09 -6.52
C LEU A 158 3.02 5.19 -5.53
N ILE A 159 3.64 4.84 -4.40
CA ILE A 159 4.21 5.82 -3.46
C ILE A 159 5.44 6.48 -4.07
N GLU A 160 6.33 5.70 -4.70
CA GLU A 160 7.47 6.19 -5.47
C GLU A 160 7.03 7.17 -6.55
N SER A 161 6.07 6.76 -7.38
CA SER A 161 5.56 7.57 -8.48
C SER A 161 4.87 8.84 -8.01
N SER A 162 4.16 8.79 -6.87
CA SER A 162 3.55 9.95 -6.24
C SER A 162 4.61 10.98 -5.81
N ALA A 163 5.68 10.52 -5.15
CA ALA A 163 6.78 11.38 -4.74
C ALA A 163 7.55 11.96 -5.95
N LYS A 164 7.83 11.11 -6.95
CA LYS A 164 8.50 11.51 -8.20
C LYS A 164 7.69 12.54 -8.98
N ALA A 165 6.39 12.31 -9.15
CA ALA A 165 5.49 13.21 -9.86
C ALA A 165 5.36 14.56 -9.12
N ALA A 166 5.27 14.54 -7.79
CA ALA A 166 5.26 15.75 -6.97
C ALA A 166 6.56 16.56 -7.12
N ALA A 167 7.72 15.89 -7.17
CA ALA A 167 9.01 16.53 -7.40
C ALA A 167 9.09 17.17 -8.80
N ILE A 168 8.56 16.51 -9.84
CA ILE A 168 8.45 17.08 -11.19
C ILE A 168 7.59 18.36 -11.16
N VAL A 169 6.42 18.33 -10.53
CA VAL A 169 5.54 19.50 -10.38
C VAL A 169 6.24 20.64 -9.65
N ALA A 170 7.06 20.33 -8.64
CA ALA A 170 7.78 21.32 -7.83
C ALA A 170 9.14 21.73 -8.41
N ASN A 171 9.54 21.17 -9.56
CA ASN A 171 10.87 21.35 -10.16
C ASN A 171 12.03 21.02 -9.17
N LYS A 172 11.86 19.94 -8.41
CA LYS A 172 12.85 19.37 -7.48
C LYS A 172 13.54 18.14 -8.08
N ASP A 173 14.54 17.57 -7.36
CA ASP A 173 15.23 16.35 -7.78
C ASP A 173 14.28 15.15 -7.76
N LYS A 174 13.73 14.83 -8.92
CA LYS A 174 12.76 13.74 -9.10
C LYS A 174 13.32 12.35 -8.76
N GLU A 175 14.63 12.12 -8.90
CA GLU A 175 15.23 10.81 -8.62
C GLU A 175 15.47 10.65 -7.09
N ALA A 176 15.86 11.71 -6.39
CA ALA A 176 15.95 11.72 -4.93
C ALA A 176 14.58 11.44 -4.27
N PHE A 177 13.53 12.12 -4.73
CA PHE A 177 12.17 11.89 -4.22
C PHE A 177 11.58 10.55 -4.67
N ALA A 178 11.94 10.02 -5.83
CA ALA A 178 11.58 8.66 -6.23
C ALA A 178 12.17 7.64 -5.26
N LEU A 179 13.47 7.75 -4.93
CA LEU A 179 14.12 6.86 -3.96
C LEU A 179 13.48 6.97 -2.58
N TYR A 180 13.17 8.20 -2.12
CA TYR A 180 12.44 8.41 -0.87
C TYR A 180 11.09 7.67 -0.89
N GLY A 181 10.29 7.87 -1.94
CA GLY A 181 8.97 7.26 -2.06
C GLY A 181 9.01 5.73 -2.15
N LYS A 182 9.98 5.19 -2.88
CA LYS A 182 10.24 3.74 -2.98
C LYS A 182 10.51 3.14 -1.60
N ASN A 183 11.47 3.69 -0.88
CA ASN A 183 11.89 3.15 0.41
C ASN A 183 10.81 3.35 1.48
N LEU A 184 10.06 4.47 1.44
CA LEU A 184 8.87 4.66 2.27
C LEU A 184 7.82 3.56 2.02
N GLY A 185 7.56 3.24 0.76
CA GLY A 185 6.58 2.21 0.39
C GLY A 185 6.99 0.80 0.81
N LEU A 186 8.27 0.45 0.63
CA LEU A 186 8.81 -0.84 1.08
C LEU A 186 8.78 -0.95 2.60
N ALA A 187 9.27 0.07 3.32
CA ALA A 187 9.24 0.08 4.79
C ALA A 187 7.80 0.01 5.31
N PHE A 188 6.86 0.74 4.68
CA PHE A 188 5.44 0.69 5.02
C PHE A 188 4.88 -0.72 4.96
N GLN A 189 5.12 -1.46 3.85
CA GLN A 189 4.61 -2.82 3.69
C GLN A 189 5.27 -3.78 4.69
N MET A 190 6.60 -3.70 4.86
CA MET A 190 7.29 -4.54 5.86
C MET A 190 6.75 -4.34 7.27
N ILE A 191 6.42 -3.10 7.66
CA ILE A 191 5.81 -2.82 8.96
C ILE A 191 4.38 -3.36 9.03
N ASP A 192 3.57 -3.26 7.98
CA ASP A 192 2.23 -3.85 7.95
C ASP A 192 2.30 -5.38 8.12
N ASP A 193 3.26 -6.05 7.48
CA ASP A 193 3.50 -7.50 7.61
C ASP A 193 3.91 -7.91 9.05
N ILE A 194 4.70 -7.06 9.73
CA ILE A 194 5.08 -7.28 11.14
C ILE A 194 3.85 -7.10 12.06
N LEU A 195 3.02 -6.09 11.78
CA LEU A 195 1.83 -5.80 12.57
C LEU A 195 0.79 -6.91 12.46
N ASP A 196 0.65 -7.61 11.32
CA ASP A 196 -0.22 -8.78 11.16
C ASP A 196 0.12 -9.89 12.16
N ILE A 197 1.39 -9.99 12.60
CA ILE A 197 1.86 -10.99 13.56
C ILE A 197 1.79 -10.49 15.01
N THR A 198 2.13 -9.22 15.23
CA THR A 198 2.36 -8.68 16.59
C THR A 198 1.10 -8.15 17.26
N GLN A 199 0.16 -7.60 16.48
CA GLN A 199 -1.06 -7.04 17.00
C GLN A 199 -2.13 -8.10 17.28
N THR A 200 -3.04 -7.76 18.20
CA THR A 200 -4.22 -8.59 18.48
C THR A 200 -5.28 -8.41 17.39
N SER A 201 -6.17 -9.39 17.25
CA SER A 201 -7.30 -9.29 16.32
C SER A 201 -8.18 -8.06 16.58
N GLU A 202 -8.30 -7.62 17.83
CA GLU A 202 -9.04 -6.40 18.18
C GLU A 202 -8.36 -5.12 17.65
N GLN A 203 -7.03 -5.06 17.73
CA GLN A 203 -6.25 -3.92 17.23
C GLN A 203 -6.21 -3.88 15.70
N LEU A 204 -6.11 -5.05 15.05
CA LEU A 204 -6.09 -5.18 13.59
C LEU A 204 -7.45 -4.96 12.94
N GLY A 205 -8.55 -5.26 13.66
CA GLY A 205 -9.88 -5.35 13.09
C GLY A 205 -10.07 -6.56 12.15
N LYS A 206 -9.10 -7.49 12.13
CA LYS A 206 -9.09 -8.77 11.41
C LYS A 206 -8.36 -9.82 12.27
N PRO A 207 -8.51 -11.14 11.99
CA PRO A 207 -7.73 -12.17 12.67
C PRO A 207 -6.23 -11.91 12.54
N ALA A 208 -5.47 -12.12 13.62
CA ALA A 208 -4.01 -12.04 13.57
C ALA A 208 -3.43 -13.18 12.70
N MET A 209 -2.29 -12.94 12.06
CA MET A 209 -1.63 -13.88 11.13
C MET A 209 -2.51 -14.28 9.93
N LEU A 210 -3.43 -13.39 9.54
CA LEU A 210 -4.36 -13.63 8.43
C LEU A 210 -3.60 -13.80 7.12
N ASP A 211 -2.56 -13.01 6.89
CA ASP A 211 -1.75 -13.06 5.68
C ASP A 211 -1.19 -14.47 5.45
N PHE A 212 -0.72 -15.14 6.50
CA PHE A 212 -0.20 -16.52 6.40
C PHE A 212 -1.30 -17.56 6.12
N VAL A 213 -2.46 -17.36 6.70
CA VAL A 213 -3.65 -18.20 6.47
C VAL A 213 -4.14 -18.06 5.01
N GLU A 214 -4.04 -16.86 4.44
CA GLU A 214 -4.36 -16.57 3.04
C GLU A 214 -3.27 -17.05 2.05
N GLY A 215 -2.10 -17.48 2.56
CA GLY A 215 -1.02 -18.00 1.73
C GLY A 215 0.07 -16.97 1.44
N LYS A 216 0.14 -15.87 2.18
CA LYS A 216 1.15 -14.84 2.01
C LYS A 216 2.34 -15.14 2.94
N VAL A 217 3.48 -15.54 2.38
CA VAL A 217 4.74 -15.73 3.11
C VAL A 217 5.48 -14.40 3.12
N THR A 218 5.19 -13.58 4.13
CA THR A 218 5.77 -12.24 4.28
C THR A 218 7.16 -12.27 4.90
N ILE A 219 7.85 -11.11 5.01
CA ILE A 219 9.25 -11.05 5.43
C ILE A 219 9.52 -11.72 6.79
N PRO A 220 8.67 -11.64 7.82
CA PRO A 220 8.92 -12.35 9.07
C PRO A 220 8.93 -13.89 8.89
N TYR A 221 8.05 -14.42 8.05
CA TYR A 221 8.02 -15.87 7.78
C TYR A 221 9.21 -16.32 6.93
N LEU A 222 9.70 -15.51 6.00
CA LEU A 222 10.93 -15.79 5.24
C LEU A 222 12.13 -15.88 6.18
N TYR A 223 12.29 -14.91 7.10
CA TYR A 223 13.37 -14.92 8.09
C TYR A 223 13.24 -16.10 9.08
N LEU A 224 12.01 -16.40 9.51
CA LEU A 224 11.78 -17.56 10.37
C LEU A 224 12.15 -18.84 9.65
N TYR A 225 11.66 -19.05 8.43
CA TYR A 225 11.94 -20.24 7.64
C TYR A 225 13.44 -20.48 7.38
N GLU A 226 14.21 -19.41 7.18
CA GLU A 226 15.65 -19.53 7.02
C GLU A 226 16.36 -20.06 8.28
N ARG A 227 15.88 -19.65 9.47
CA ARG A 227 16.58 -19.83 10.76
C ARG A 227 16.07 -21.01 11.59
N ILE A 228 14.82 -21.42 11.37
CA ILE A 228 14.20 -22.49 12.14
C ILE A 228 14.70 -23.87 11.71
N GLU A 229 14.83 -24.80 12.67
CA GLU A 229 15.21 -26.19 12.37
C GLU A 229 14.04 -26.98 11.75
N ASP A 230 12.85 -26.87 12.34
CA ASP A 230 11.64 -27.61 11.90
C ASP A 230 10.86 -26.85 10.80
N LYS A 231 11.47 -26.80 9.62
CA LYS A 231 10.90 -26.14 8.44
C LYS A 231 9.61 -26.78 7.95
N ASP A 232 9.49 -28.10 8.12
CA ASP A 232 8.32 -28.87 7.68
C ASP A 232 7.09 -28.54 8.53
N LYS A 233 7.30 -28.35 9.84
CA LYS A 233 6.23 -27.91 10.74
C LYS A 233 5.68 -26.55 10.34
N LEU A 234 6.54 -25.56 10.05
CA LEU A 234 6.10 -24.26 9.59
C LEU A 234 5.33 -24.36 8.25
N LYS A 235 5.86 -25.11 7.28
CA LYS A 235 5.18 -25.33 6.00
C LYS A 235 3.83 -26.01 6.15
N SER A 236 3.69 -26.95 7.10
CA SER A 236 2.42 -27.65 7.32
C SER A 236 1.29 -26.77 7.81
N MET A 237 1.61 -25.58 8.33
CA MET A 237 0.65 -24.58 8.81
C MET A 237 0.24 -23.57 7.73
N PHE A 238 0.96 -23.55 6.61
CA PHE A 238 0.69 -22.62 5.50
C PHE A 238 -0.70 -22.85 4.90
N LYS A 239 -1.46 -21.79 4.70
CA LYS A 239 -2.85 -21.81 4.20
C LYS A 239 -3.80 -22.67 5.07
N GLN A 240 -3.52 -22.74 6.37
CA GLN A 240 -4.39 -23.44 7.33
C GLN A 240 -4.88 -22.45 8.39
N GLN A 241 -6.09 -22.66 8.88
CA GLN A 241 -6.56 -21.95 10.08
C GLN A 241 -5.67 -22.36 11.26
N LEU A 242 -4.99 -21.35 11.83
CA LEU A 242 -4.04 -21.59 12.92
C LEU A 242 -4.77 -21.71 14.27
N THR A 243 -4.47 -22.79 15.00
CA THR A 243 -4.85 -22.90 16.41
C THR A 243 -4.05 -21.92 17.28
N THR A 244 -4.56 -21.55 18.45
CA THR A 244 -3.84 -20.70 19.41
C THR A 244 -2.43 -21.23 19.71
N GLN A 245 -2.28 -22.53 19.90
CA GLN A 245 -0.96 -23.16 20.15
C GLN A 245 0.00 -23.00 18.95
N GLN A 246 -0.51 -23.05 17.72
CA GLN A 246 0.33 -22.85 16.53
C GLN A 246 0.76 -21.39 16.39
N GLN A 247 -0.15 -20.43 16.67
CA GLN A 247 0.19 -19.01 16.69
C GLN A 247 1.24 -18.68 17.75
N GLU A 248 1.07 -19.21 18.96
CA GLU A 248 2.04 -19.06 20.05
C GLU A 248 3.41 -19.63 19.66
N TRP A 249 3.45 -20.83 19.11
CA TRP A 249 4.69 -21.46 18.66
C TRP A 249 5.41 -20.63 17.58
N ILE A 250 4.67 -20.09 16.58
CA ILE A 250 5.26 -19.20 15.56
C ILE A 250 5.87 -17.97 16.23
N LYS A 251 5.14 -17.33 17.15
CA LYS A 251 5.63 -16.13 17.86
C LYS A 251 6.86 -16.42 18.72
N GLU A 252 6.87 -17.53 19.45
CA GLU A 252 8.00 -17.95 20.26
C GLU A 252 9.25 -18.21 19.41
N GLU A 253 9.12 -18.91 18.27
CA GLU A 253 10.24 -19.14 17.37
C GLU A 253 10.72 -17.83 16.71
N MET A 254 9.83 -16.90 16.37
CA MET A 254 10.23 -15.57 15.87
C MET A 254 11.01 -14.77 16.91
N ILE A 255 10.62 -14.83 18.20
CA ILE A 255 11.33 -14.19 19.30
C ILE A 255 12.69 -14.84 19.49
N LYS A 256 12.75 -16.16 19.60
CA LYS A 256 13.97 -16.95 19.79
C LYS A 256 15.02 -16.67 18.72
N HIS A 257 14.61 -16.46 17.50
CA HIS A 257 15.48 -16.20 16.36
C HIS A 257 15.66 -14.72 16.01
N ASN A 258 15.20 -13.77 16.85
CA ASN A 258 15.26 -12.32 16.65
C ASN A 258 14.65 -11.84 15.32
N VAL A 259 13.69 -12.58 14.77
CA VAL A 259 13.11 -12.33 13.44
C VAL A 259 12.51 -10.93 13.33
N LEU A 260 11.65 -10.55 14.28
CA LEU A 260 10.94 -9.25 14.25
C LEU A 260 11.90 -8.08 14.40
N ILE A 261 12.94 -8.23 15.25
CA ILE A 261 13.98 -7.20 15.45
C ILE A 261 14.71 -6.93 14.14
N ASP A 262 15.07 -7.98 13.41
CA ASP A 262 15.79 -7.84 12.15
C ASP A 262 14.91 -7.28 11.03
N CYS A 263 13.61 -7.64 10.98
CA CYS A 263 12.66 -7.05 10.05
C CYS A 263 12.49 -5.54 10.30
N ILE A 264 12.35 -5.13 11.57
CA ILE A 264 12.27 -3.72 11.95
C ILE A 264 13.55 -2.98 11.58
N SER A 265 14.72 -3.57 11.87
CA SER A 265 16.03 -2.99 11.53
C SER A 265 16.16 -2.76 10.02
N GLN A 266 15.67 -3.69 9.19
CA GLN A 266 15.67 -3.53 7.74
C GLN A 266 14.73 -2.40 7.27
N ALA A 267 13.53 -2.30 7.83
CA ALA A 267 12.63 -1.19 7.54
C ALA A 267 13.23 0.17 7.96
N GLN A 268 13.90 0.23 9.12
CA GLN A 268 14.62 1.42 9.58
C GLN A 268 15.77 1.81 8.65
N LYS A 269 16.52 0.83 8.14
CA LYS A 269 17.59 1.08 7.16
C LYS A 269 17.04 1.71 5.88
N LEU A 270 15.95 1.19 5.33
CA LEU A 270 15.25 1.80 4.19
C LEU A 270 14.82 3.23 4.49
N GLY A 271 14.32 3.50 5.70
CA GLY A 271 13.96 4.85 6.14
C GLY A 271 15.14 5.81 6.18
N LEU A 272 16.28 5.38 6.71
CA LEU A 272 17.49 6.19 6.75
C LEU A 272 18.01 6.51 5.34
N GLU A 273 18.04 5.53 4.44
CA GLU A 273 18.42 5.71 3.04
C GLU A 273 17.48 6.69 2.32
N ALA A 274 16.19 6.62 2.60
CA ALA A 274 15.20 7.55 2.05
C ALA A 274 15.43 8.99 2.49
N ILE A 275 15.67 9.20 3.79
CA ILE A 275 15.92 10.53 4.35
C ILE A 275 17.24 11.10 3.84
N GLU A 276 18.27 10.28 3.71
CA GLU A 276 19.57 10.70 3.16
C GLU A 276 19.44 11.16 1.69
N ALA A 277 18.57 10.51 0.91
CA ALA A 277 18.35 10.87 -0.49
C ALA A 277 17.80 12.30 -0.68
N ILE A 278 17.05 12.81 0.30
CA ILE A 278 16.41 14.15 0.24
C ILE A 278 16.99 15.15 1.24
N LYS A 279 18.18 14.89 1.76
CA LYS A 279 18.78 15.68 2.85
C LYS A 279 19.03 17.16 2.51
N ASP A 280 19.19 17.48 1.22
CA ASP A 280 19.44 18.83 0.73
C ASP A 280 18.17 19.67 0.57
N ASP A 281 17.00 19.05 0.79
CA ASP A 281 15.69 19.70 0.80
C ASP A 281 15.24 20.00 2.23
N ASP A 282 14.36 21.02 2.40
CA ASP A 282 13.66 21.25 3.66
C ASP A 282 12.59 20.16 3.84
N CYS A 283 12.94 19.11 4.56
CA CYS A 283 12.18 17.84 4.55
C CYS A 283 11.75 17.33 5.94
N ASP A 284 11.67 18.19 6.95
CA ASP A 284 11.30 17.76 8.31
C ASP A 284 9.92 17.09 8.36
N ASP A 285 8.97 17.57 7.57
CA ASP A 285 7.66 16.93 7.44
C ASP A 285 7.75 15.51 6.83
N LEU A 286 8.66 15.31 5.86
CA LEU A 286 8.88 14.01 5.24
C LEU A 286 9.59 13.04 6.18
N LYS A 287 10.55 13.53 6.98
CA LYS A 287 11.15 12.74 8.08
C LYS A 287 10.07 12.30 9.07
N ASN A 288 9.18 13.19 9.48
CA ASN A 288 8.07 12.85 10.37
C ASN A 288 7.12 11.80 9.76
N ILE A 289 6.84 11.85 8.45
CA ILE A 289 6.04 10.83 7.77
C ILE A 289 6.75 9.48 7.85
N MET A 290 8.06 9.42 7.56
CA MET A 290 8.85 8.20 7.63
C MET A 290 8.87 7.64 9.06
N ASP A 291 9.16 8.47 10.05
CA ASP A 291 9.20 8.08 11.46
C ASP A 291 7.84 7.51 11.93
N GLN A 292 6.74 8.15 11.55
CA GLN A 292 5.40 7.66 11.86
C GLN A 292 5.06 6.34 11.16
N MET A 293 5.65 6.05 10.00
CA MET A 293 5.44 4.78 9.30
C MET A 293 6.22 3.64 9.95
N ILE A 294 7.49 3.89 10.31
CA ILE A 294 8.37 2.87 10.91
C ILE A 294 8.02 2.62 12.37
N ASN A 295 7.68 3.67 13.13
CA ASN A 295 7.40 3.60 14.57
C ASN A 295 5.90 3.48 14.88
N ARG A 296 5.11 2.91 13.98
CA ARG A 296 3.73 2.52 14.31
C ARG A 296 3.76 1.58 15.50
N ASN A 297 2.93 1.84 16.52
CA ASN A 297 2.93 1.11 17.78
C ASN A 297 2.88 -0.40 17.55
N PHE A 298 3.94 -1.04 18.03
CA PHE A 298 4.07 -2.47 18.20
C PHE A 298 3.50 -2.89 19.54
#